data_1d593a4e3e3ed15a5a2a99710832f555
#
_entry.id   1d593a4e3e3ed15a5a2a99710832f555
#
_cell.length_a   1.000
_cell.length_b   1.000
_cell.length_c   1.000
_cell.angle_alpha   90.00
_cell.angle_beta   90.00
_cell.angle_gamma   90.00
#
_symmetry.space_group_name_H-M   'P 1'
#
loop_
_entity.id
_entity.type
_entity.pdbx_description
1 polymer ?
#
loop_
_entity_poly.entity_id
_entity_poly.type
_entity_poly.pdbx_seq_one_letter_code
_entity_poly.pdbx_strand_id
1 'polypeptide(L)'
;MADPRNAGPGDGRLYRMPTAFGPALGPRQAPAGMCHDPAASPRKSCAYAAWRTDAGLLGELLPPGFALRGEAVVVFEFSYMTDIAWLAGRGYNMLTVRIPATYRHGDASVDGYFQPVVWENLTEPILSGREELGWAKIYADLPAATHKHDEIVCRAEWMGFRFLELRLGARAAGGGALQSGPVLHRKYIPATQHWGQADVDYVTLTPGGGSQARLLESATAQRCALRIARPRWEDMPTQHAIVGALADLPLLECVRAGTYQTVGGKDLSDQVRLG
;
A
#
# COMPACT_ATOMS: atom_id res chain seq x y z
N MET A 1 -28.71 16.74 23.04
CA MET A 1 -27.69 16.23 22.09
C MET A 1 -28.26 16.38 20.69
N ALA A 2 -27.55 17.03 19.76
CA ALA A 2 -27.99 17.03 18.37
C ALA A 2 -27.98 15.60 17.85
N ASP A 3 -29.00 15.20 17.09
CA ASP A 3 -29.10 13.89 16.47
C ASP A 3 -27.88 13.73 15.53
N PRO A 4 -27.01 12.71 15.73
CA PRO A 4 -25.84 12.51 14.88
C PRO A 4 -26.19 12.30 13.40
N ARG A 5 -27.45 11.98 13.08
CA ARG A 5 -27.97 11.85 11.72
C ARG A 5 -28.19 13.20 11.01
N ASN A 6 -28.24 14.31 11.76
CA ASN A 6 -28.43 15.66 11.23
C ASN A 6 -27.11 16.43 11.05
N ALA A 7 -25.96 15.84 11.45
CA ALA A 7 -24.65 16.39 11.17
C ALA A 7 -24.24 15.97 9.75
N GLY A 8 -24.00 16.93 8.89
CA GLY A 8 -23.60 16.73 7.50
C GLY A 8 -22.13 17.09 7.26
N PRO A 9 -21.61 16.83 6.04
CA PRO A 9 -20.26 17.27 5.67
C PRO A 9 -20.06 18.77 5.94
N GLY A 10 -18.94 19.14 6.59
CA GLY A 10 -18.63 20.51 6.99
C GLY A 10 -18.60 20.74 8.50
N ASP A 11 -18.93 19.75 9.31
CA ASP A 11 -18.88 19.82 10.78
C ASP A 11 -17.48 19.47 11.36
N GLY A 12 -16.47 19.37 10.49
CA GLY A 12 -15.09 19.03 10.87
C GLY A 12 -14.82 17.54 11.07
N ARG A 13 -15.82 16.68 10.84
CA ARG A 13 -15.69 15.23 10.92
C ARG A 13 -15.50 14.58 9.56
N LEU A 14 -14.92 13.38 9.56
CA LEU A 14 -14.74 12.60 8.34
C LEU A 14 -16.02 11.85 7.97
N TYR A 15 -16.39 11.91 6.71
CA TYR A 15 -17.52 11.18 6.14
C TYR A 15 -17.07 10.33 4.97
N ARG A 16 -17.62 9.13 4.86
CA ARG A 16 -17.55 8.23 3.70
C ARG A 16 -18.92 7.64 3.45
N MET A 17 -19.18 7.18 2.25
CA MET A 17 -20.41 6.41 1.99
C MET A 17 -20.43 5.09 2.79
N PRO A 18 -21.57 4.73 3.41
CA PRO A 18 -22.86 5.44 3.37
C PRO A 18 -22.93 6.59 4.38
N THR A 19 -23.19 7.81 3.91
CA THR A 19 -23.17 9.05 4.72
C THR A 19 -24.37 9.21 5.64
N ALA A 20 -25.48 8.53 5.36
CA ALA A 20 -26.74 8.63 6.12
C ALA A 20 -26.63 8.13 7.57
N PHE A 21 -25.57 7.42 7.92
CA PHE A 21 -25.35 6.83 9.25
C PHE A 21 -24.36 7.64 10.11
N GLY A 22 -24.03 8.85 9.68
CA GLY A 22 -23.12 9.75 10.38
C GLY A 22 -21.67 9.63 9.94
N PRO A 23 -20.74 10.15 10.75
CA PRO A 23 -19.32 10.17 10.42
C PRO A 23 -18.72 8.77 10.32
N ALA A 24 -17.78 8.61 9.39
CA ALA A 24 -17.07 7.35 9.16
C ALA A 24 -15.98 7.12 10.21
N LEU A 25 -16.12 6.08 11.00
CA LEU A 25 -15.06 5.66 11.92
C LEU A 25 -13.91 4.97 11.14
N GLY A 26 -12.70 5.08 11.67
CA GLY A 26 -11.53 4.50 11.02
C GLY A 26 -10.22 4.93 11.69
N PRO A 27 -9.09 4.81 10.99
CA PRO A 27 -7.78 5.11 11.58
C PRO A 27 -7.63 6.58 12.01
N ARG A 28 -8.32 7.52 11.37
CA ARG A 28 -8.25 8.97 11.63
C ARG A 28 -9.42 9.52 12.43
N GLN A 29 -10.40 8.67 12.77
CA GLN A 29 -11.58 9.07 13.55
C GLN A 29 -12.05 7.91 14.43
N ALA A 30 -11.76 8.02 15.73
CA ALA A 30 -12.18 7.07 16.74
C ALA A 30 -13.62 7.29 17.19
N PRO A 31 -14.28 6.30 17.79
CA PRO A 31 -15.54 6.51 18.53
C PRO A 31 -15.39 7.59 19.62
N ALA A 32 -16.50 8.24 19.96
CA ALA A 32 -16.50 9.26 21.01
C ALA A 32 -15.93 8.73 22.34
N GLY A 33 -15.00 9.48 22.92
CA GLY A 33 -14.33 9.11 24.17
C GLY A 33 -13.18 8.10 24.02
N MET A 34 -12.83 7.71 22.78
CA MET A 34 -11.70 6.83 22.49
C MET A 34 -10.60 7.58 21.74
N CYS A 35 -9.37 7.10 21.90
CA CYS A 35 -8.20 7.56 21.14
C CYS A 35 -7.37 6.34 20.75
N HIS A 36 -6.87 6.32 19.52
CA HIS A 36 -5.95 5.28 19.07
C HIS A 36 -4.52 5.67 19.45
N ASP A 37 -3.81 4.74 20.11
CA ASP A 37 -2.39 4.94 20.46
C ASP A 37 -1.50 4.49 19.28
N PRO A 38 -0.87 5.43 18.56
CA PRO A 38 -0.01 5.10 17.43
C PRO A 38 1.31 4.44 17.81
N ALA A 39 1.72 4.47 19.08
CA ALA A 39 2.92 3.77 19.55
C ALA A 39 2.66 2.28 19.82
N ALA A 40 1.45 1.92 20.21
CA ALA A 40 1.07 0.55 20.55
C ALA A 40 0.50 -0.24 19.36
N SER A 41 -0.02 0.43 18.34
CA SER A 41 -0.76 -0.18 17.23
C SER A 41 -0.34 0.41 15.88
N PRO A 42 -0.31 -0.42 14.79
CA PRO A 42 -0.47 -1.87 14.74
C PRO A 42 0.82 -2.65 15.10
N ARG A 43 0.71 -3.97 15.26
CA ARG A 43 1.86 -4.88 15.07
C ARG A 43 1.93 -5.27 13.60
N LYS A 44 3.13 -5.27 13.03
CA LYS A 44 3.34 -5.54 11.62
C LYS A 44 4.53 -6.48 11.40
N SER A 45 4.30 -7.56 10.64
CA SER A 45 5.34 -8.45 10.11
C SER A 45 5.42 -8.27 8.62
N CYS A 46 6.62 -8.01 8.08
CA CYS A 46 6.84 -7.70 6.68
C CYS A 46 7.82 -8.66 6.03
N ALA A 47 7.57 -8.95 4.76
CA ALA A 47 8.49 -9.62 3.86
C ALA A 47 8.58 -8.81 2.57
N TYR A 48 9.79 -8.45 2.14
CA TYR A 48 9.98 -7.58 0.98
C TYR A 48 11.09 -8.06 0.06
N ALA A 49 10.97 -7.67 -1.21
CA ALA A 49 12.03 -7.82 -2.20
C ALA A 49 12.04 -6.62 -3.16
N ALA A 50 13.22 -6.16 -3.50
CA ALA A 50 13.48 -5.11 -4.49
C ALA A 50 14.24 -5.71 -5.67
N TRP A 51 13.70 -5.54 -6.88
CA TRP A 51 14.23 -6.13 -8.10
C TRP A 51 14.63 -5.05 -9.10
N ARG A 52 15.84 -5.15 -9.66
CA ARG A 52 16.23 -4.39 -10.83
C ARG A 52 15.46 -4.91 -12.04
N THR A 53 14.98 -4.01 -12.88
CA THR A 53 14.15 -4.31 -14.05
C THR A 53 14.49 -3.39 -15.23
N ASP A 54 13.76 -3.53 -16.33
CA ASP A 54 13.88 -2.63 -17.48
C ASP A 54 13.32 -1.24 -17.17
N ALA A 55 14.09 -0.19 -17.47
CA ALA A 55 13.73 1.19 -17.15
C ALA A 55 12.59 1.72 -18.05
N GLY A 56 12.51 1.28 -19.29
CA GLY A 56 11.44 1.67 -20.22
C GLY A 56 10.10 1.13 -19.75
N LEU A 57 10.01 -0.17 -19.53
CA LEU A 57 8.78 -0.82 -19.06
C LEU A 57 8.36 -0.32 -17.67
N LEU A 58 9.31 -0.11 -16.76
CA LEU A 58 9.00 0.43 -15.44
C LEU A 58 8.50 1.88 -15.53
N GLY A 59 9.08 2.68 -16.44
CA GLY A 59 8.68 4.05 -16.70
C GLY A 59 7.25 4.17 -17.24
N GLU A 60 6.77 3.21 -18.02
CA GLU A 60 5.40 3.17 -18.54
C GLU A 60 4.33 3.03 -17.43
N LEU A 61 4.72 2.55 -16.24
CA LEU A 61 3.83 2.47 -15.08
C LEU A 61 3.69 3.81 -14.33
N LEU A 62 4.48 4.81 -14.69
CA LEU A 62 4.44 6.12 -14.05
C LEU A 62 3.43 7.04 -14.76
N PRO A 63 2.51 7.69 -14.01
CA PRO A 63 1.59 8.65 -14.61
C PRO A 63 2.29 9.96 -15.00
N PRO A 64 1.62 10.84 -15.78
CA PRO A 64 2.16 12.15 -16.13
C PRO A 64 2.65 12.93 -14.91
N GLY A 65 3.75 13.65 -15.07
CA GLY A 65 4.41 14.40 -14.00
C GLY A 65 5.41 13.57 -13.16
N PHE A 66 5.45 12.24 -13.37
CA PHE A 66 6.41 11.37 -12.70
C PHE A 66 7.56 10.96 -13.64
N ALA A 67 8.73 10.78 -13.06
CA ALA A 67 9.90 10.20 -13.72
C ALA A 67 10.59 9.21 -12.78
N LEU A 68 11.27 8.19 -13.33
CA LEU A 68 12.09 7.27 -12.54
C LEU A 68 13.21 8.07 -11.82
N ARG A 69 13.51 7.66 -10.60
CA ARG A 69 14.57 8.20 -9.77
C ARG A 69 15.63 7.15 -9.50
N GLY A 70 16.84 7.41 -10.00
CA GLY A 70 17.98 6.49 -9.84
C GLY A 70 17.83 5.23 -10.65
N GLU A 71 18.21 4.08 -10.08
CA GLU A 71 18.10 2.79 -10.74
C GLU A 71 16.63 2.33 -10.93
N ALA A 72 16.38 1.65 -12.04
CA ALA A 72 15.07 1.05 -12.31
C ALA A 72 14.83 -0.16 -11.39
N VAL A 73 14.26 0.10 -10.25
CA VAL A 73 13.97 -0.91 -9.21
C VAL A 73 12.49 -0.90 -8.88
N VAL A 74 11.88 -2.08 -8.88
CA VAL A 74 10.52 -2.30 -8.39
C VAL A 74 10.57 -3.02 -7.04
N VAL A 75 9.80 -2.53 -6.07
CA VAL A 75 9.76 -3.08 -4.71
C VAL A 75 8.41 -3.72 -4.45
N PHE A 76 8.42 -4.96 -3.99
CA PHE A 76 7.25 -5.69 -3.51
C PHE A 76 7.37 -5.89 -2.01
N GLU A 77 6.33 -5.53 -1.25
CA GLU A 77 6.30 -5.74 0.19
C GLU A 77 4.96 -6.33 0.62
N PHE A 78 5.00 -7.50 1.23
CA PHE A 78 3.90 -8.06 2.01
C PHE A 78 3.96 -7.54 3.43
N SER A 79 2.82 -7.10 3.96
CA SER A 79 2.65 -6.68 5.34
C SER A 79 1.48 -7.43 5.96
N TYR A 80 1.74 -8.10 7.06
CA TYR A 80 0.75 -8.82 7.87
C TYR A 80 0.55 -8.03 9.14
N MET A 81 -0.63 -7.43 9.30
CA MET A 81 -0.92 -6.53 10.42
C MET A 81 -1.91 -7.16 11.39
N THR A 82 -1.62 -7.01 12.68
CA THR A 82 -2.46 -7.43 13.81
C THR A 82 -2.59 -6.30 14.82
N ASP A 83 -3.42 -6.49 15.82
CA ASP A 83 -3.61 -5.55 16.93
C ASP A 83 -3.94 -4.12 16.47
N ILE A 84 -4.75 -4.00 15.42
CA ILE A 84 -5.13 -2.70 14.87
C ILE A 84 -6.21 -2.07 15.75
N ALA A 85 -5.88 -0.97 16.43
CA ALA A 85 -6.77 -0.32 17.39
C ALA A 85 -8.11 0.09 16.78
N TRP A 86 -8.12 0.72 15.60
CA TRP A 86 -9.36 1.14 14.94
C TRP A 86 -10.21 -0.02 14.37
N LEU A 87 -9.67 -1.24 14.35
CA LEU A 87 -10.38 -2.48 14.03
C LEU A 87 -10.68 -3.33 15.28
N ALA A 88 -10.65 -2.71 16.45
CA ALA A 88 -10.84 -3.39 17.74
C ALA A 88 -9.93 -4.63 17.90
N GLY A 89 -8.64 -4.46 17.60
CA GLY A 89 -7.61 -5.48 17.73
C GLY A 89 -7.52 -6.49 16.57
N ARG A 90 -8.37 -6.38 15.56
CA ARG A 90 -8.30 -7.24 14.35
C ARG A 90 -7.15 -6.82 13.46
N GLY A 91 -6.88 -7.62 12.41
CA GLY A 91 -5.83 -7.36 11.44
C GLY A 91 -6.30 -7.45 10.00
N TYR A 92 -5.42 -7.07 9.10
CA TYR A 92 -5.53 -7.33 7.66
C TYR A 92 -4.15 -7.43 7.04
N ASN A 93 -4.08 -7.96 5.83
CA ASN A 93 -2.83 -8.14 5.10
C ASN A 93 -2.79 -7.22 3.88
N MET A 94 -1.59 -6.86 3.48
CA MET A 94 -1.35 -5.92 2.39
C MET A 94 -0.17 -6.39 1.53
N LEU A 95 -0.29 -6.22 0.22
CA LEU A 95 0.82 -6.28 -0.74
C LEU A 95 0.95 -4.92 -1.41
N THR A 96 2.09 -4.28 -1.29
CA THR A 96 2.41 -3.01 -1.94
C THR A 96 3.41 -3.19 -3.06
N VAL A 97 3.24 -2.44 -4.16
CA VAL A 97 4.24 -2.25 -5.20
C VAL A 97 4.71 -0.80 -5.15
N ARG A 98 6.03 -0.57 -5.16
CA ARG A 98 6.60 0.78 -5.12
C ARG A 98 7.70 0.94 -6.15
N ILE A 99 7.76 2.11 -6.78
CA ILE A 99 8.73 2.50 -7.80
C ILE A 99 9.43 3.79 -7.35
N PRO A 100 10.77 3.83 -7.23
CA PRO A 100 11.48 5.07 -6.95
C PRO A 100 11.18 6.11 -8.01
N ALA A 101 10.61 7.25 -7.63
CA ALA A 101 10.17 8.26 -8.57
C ALA A 101 10.36 9.69 -8.04
N THR A 102 10.48 10.63 -8.95
CA THR A 102 10.38 12.06 -8.72
C THR A 102 9.09 12.56 -9.34
N TYR A 103 8.25 13.24 -8.57
CA TYR A 103 7.07 13.95 -9.07
C TYR A 103 7.38 15.44 -9.24
N ARG A 104 6.98 16.02 -10.38
CA ARG A 104 7.14 17.45 -10.71
C ARG A 104 5.79 18.08 -11.01
N HIS A 105 5.54 19.21 -10.36
CA HIS A 105 4.35 20.02 -10.60
C HIS A 105 4.73 21.52 -10.49
N GLY A 106 4.64 22.27 -11.58
CA GLY A 106 5.20 23.62 -11.66
C GLY A 106 6.69 23.60 -11.30
N ASP A 107 7.12 24.48 -10.40
CA ASP A 107 8.50 24.57 -9.92
C ASP A 107 8.81 23.61 -8.77
N ALA A 108 7.80 22.88 -8.26
CA ALA A 108 7.98 21.95 -7.16
C ALA A 108 8.43 20.56 -7.67
N SER A 109 9.37 19.96 -6.93
CA SER A 109 9.85 18.59 -7.16
C SER A 109 9.89 17.82 -5.86
N VAL A 110 9.31 16.60 -5.87
CA VAL A 110 9.26 15.74 -4.70
C VAL A 110 9.81 14.37 -5.05
N ASP A 111 10.87 13.97 -4.35
CA ASP A 111 11.46 12.64 -4.45
C ASP A 111 10.80 11.67 -3.48
N GLY A 112 10.49 10.46 -3.95
CA GLY A 112 9.85 9.44 -3.14
C GLY A 112 9.69 8.12 -3.87
N TYR A 113 8.63 7.41 -3.49
CA TYR A 113 8.20 6.20 -4.16
C TYR A 113 6.79 6.42 -4.72
N PHE A 114 6.60 6.24 -6.01
CA PHE A 114 5.26 6.10 -6.57
C PHE A 114 4.72 4.71 -6.23
N GLN A 115 3.46 4.64 -5.80
CA GLN A 115 2.78 3.40 -5.44
C GLN A 115 1.62 3.15 -6.40
N PRO A 116 1.86 2.42 -7.52
CA PRO A 116 0.85 2.21 -8.57
C PRO A 116 -0.33 1.35 -8.10
N VAL A 117 -0.09 0.43 -7.17
CA VAL A 117 -1.11 -0.48 -6.67
C VAL A 117 -0.80 -0.97 -5.26
N VAL A 118 -1.87 -1.18 -4.49
CA VAL A 118 -1.87 -1.86 -3.19
C VAL A 118 -2.99 -2.87 -3.20
N TRP A 119 -2.70 -4.11 -2.86
CA TRP A 119 -3.72 -5.13 -2.58
C TRP A 119 -3.91 -5.27 -1.09
N GLU A 120 -5.16 -5.37 -0.67
CA GLU A 120 -5.54 -5.63 0.72
C GLU A 120 -6.69 -6.66 0.77
N ASN A 121 -6.77 -7.41 1.86
CA ASN A 121 -7.79 -8.45 2.04
C ASN A 121 -8.95 -8.01 2.95
N LEU A 122 -9.13 -6.71 3.15
CA LEU A 122 -10.21 -6.15 3.95
C LEU A 122 -10.76 -4.86 3.31
N THR A 123 -12.07 -4.73 3.24
CA THR A 123 -12.75 -3.63 2.54
C THR A 123 -12.53 -2.27 3.24
N GLU A 124 -12.57 -2.23 4.57
CA GLU A 124 -12.51 -0.99 5.35
C GLU A 124 -11.21 -0.19 5.11
N PRO A 125 -10.01 -0.78 5.15
CA PRO A 125 -8.79 -0.05 4.82
C PRO A 125 -8.68 0.27 3.32
N ILE A 126 -9.30 -0.53 2.43
CA ILE A 126 -9.37 -0.19 1.00
C ILE A 126 -10.16 1.10 0.83
N LEU A 127 -11.38 1.19 1.36
CA LEU A 127 -12.23 2.38 1.23
C LEU A 127 -11.58 3.62 1.86
N SER A 128 -11.15 3.54 3.13
CA SER A 128 -10.50 4.67 3.80
C SER A 128 -9.22 5.13 3.11
N GLY A 129 -8.45 4.19 2.55
CA GLY A 129 -7.24 4.52 1.82
C GLY A 129 -7.52 5.20 0.47
N ARG A 130 -8.50 4.73 -0.28
CA ARG A 130 -8.89 5.32 -1.56
C ARG A 130 -9.54 6.68 -1.40
N GLU A 131 -10.54 6.78 -0.52
CA GLU A 131 -11.39 7.97 -0.40
C GLU A 131 -10.71 9.10 0.37
N GLU A 132 -9.94 8.79 1.43
CA GLU A 132 -9.29 9.79 2.26
C GLU A 132 -7.85 10.10 1.82
N LEU A 133 -7.04 9.06 1.50
CA LEU A 133 -5.61 9.22 1.24
C LEU A 133 -5.23 9.25 -0.25
N GLY A 134 -6.10 8.73 -1.12
CA GLY A 134 -5.81 8.61 -2.55
C GLY A 134 -4.91 7.44 -2.92
N TRP A 135 -4.81 6.42 -2.07
CA TRP A 135 -4.04 5.23 -2.34
C TRP A 135 -4.74 4.32 -3.36
N ALA A 136 -4.00 3.78 -4.31
CA ALA A 136 -4.52 2.88 -5.35
C ALA A 136 -4.80 1.47 -4.81
N LYS A 137 -5.71 1.36 -3.83
CA LYS A 137 -6.03 0.12 -3.14
C LYS A 137 -7.10 -0.68 -3.86
N ILE A 138 -6.89 -1.99 -3.99
CA ILE A 138 -7.83 -2.97 -4.53
C ILE A 138 -7.79 -4.25 -3.70
N TYR A 139 -8.77 -5.12 -3.88
CA TYR A 139 -8.88 -6.36 -3.11
C TYR A 139 -8.05 -7.50 -3.73
N ALA A 140 -7.43 -8.29 -2.85
CA ALA A 140 -6.92 -9.64 -3.15
C ALA A 140 -7.00 -10.52 -1.89
N ASP A 141 -6.98 -11.82 -2.10
CA ASP A 141 -6.77 -12.80 -1.04
C ASP A 141 -5.28 -12.83 -0.71
N LEU A 142 -4.95 -12.48 0.51
CA LEU A 142 -3.57 -12.42 1.02
C LEU A 142 -3.48 -13.34 2.25
N PRO A 143 -3.28 -14.66 2.06
CA PRO A 143 -3.18 -15.59 3.17
C PRO A 143 -1.94 -15.30 4.01
N ALA A 144 -1.95 -15.75 5.26
CA ALA A 144 -0.79 -15.66 6.13
C ALA A 144 0.45 -16.29 5.47
N ALA A 145 1.61 -15.71 5.76
CA ALA A 145 2.86 -16.26 5.27
C ALA A 145 3.06 -17.71 5.76
N THR A 146 3.52 -18.56 4.86
CA THR A 146 3.87 -19.95 5.22
C THR A 146 5.36 -20.01 5.60
N HIS A 147 5.65 -20.53 6.78
CA HIS A 147 7.01 -20.76 7.26
C HIS A 147 7.39 -22.23 7.05
N LYS A 148 8.45 -22.49 6.30
CA LYS A 148 8.99 -23.84 6.02
C LYS A 148 10.50 -23.85 6.29
N HIS A 149 10.94 -24.50 7.36
CA HIS A 149 12.35 -24.52 7.77
C HIS A 149 12.96 -23.11 7.75
N ASP A 150 13.84 -22.83 6.79
CA ASP A 150 14.50 -21.53 6.61
C ASP A 150 13.82 -20.62 5.58
N GLU A 151 12.69 -21.03 5.00
CA GLU A 151 11.98 -20.30 3.95
C GLU A 151 10.67 -19.70 4.45
N ILE A 152 10.40 -18.46 4.02
CA ILE A 152 9.09 -17.78 4.15
C ILE A 152 8.49 -17.69 2.75
N VAL A 153 7.22 -18.06 2.62
CA VAL A 153 6.45 -17.97 1.36
C VAL A 153 5.24 -17.10 1.57
N CYS A 154 5.20 -15.97 0.84
CA CYS A 154 4.08 -15.03 0.82
C CYS A 154 3.34 -15.17 -0.52
N ARG A 155 2.01 -15.09 -0.50
CA ARG A 155 1.17 -15.29 -1.68
C ARG A 155 0.10 -14.22 -1.79
N ALA A 156 -0.22 -13.89 -3.05
CA ALA A 156 -1.39 -13.08 -3.38
C ALA A 156 -2.22 -13.83 -4.42
N GLU A 157 -3.51 -13.91 -4.16
CA GLU A 157 -4.48 -14.68 -4.96
C GLU A 157 -5.74 -13.81 -5.18
N TRP A 158 -6.47 -14.09 -6.24
CA TRP A 158 -7.78 -13.51 -6.47
C TRP A 158 -8.73 -14.59 -6.93
N MET A 159 -9.75 -14.88 -6.11
CA MET A 159 -10.74 -15.94 -6.37
C MET A 159 -10.10 -17.29 -6.79
N GLY A 160 -9.01 -17.67 -6.10
CA GLY A 160 -8.29 -18.92 -6.34
C GLY A 160 -7.17 -18.84 -7.38
N PHE A 161 -7.09 -17.79 -8.19
CA PHE A 161 -5.96 -17.58 -9.10
C PHE A 161 -4.79 -16.95 -8.35
N ARG A 162 -3.67 -17.70 -8.20
CA ARG A 162 -2.46 -17.19 -7.57
C ARG A 162 -1.65 -16.37 -8.57
N PHE A 163 -1.67 -15.06 -8.42
CA PHE A 163 -0.98 -14.16 -9.32
C PHE A 163 0.43 -13.77 -8.86
N LEU A 164 0.75 -13.87 -7.55
CA LEU A 164 2.07 -13.53 -7.05
C LEU A 164 2.51 -14.45 -5.90
N GLU A 165 3.78 -14.90 -5.95
CA GLU A 165 4.43 -15.65 -4.88
C GLU A 165 5.84 -15.11 -4.65
N LEU A 166 6.13 -14.67 -3.41
CA LEU A 166 7.47 -14.29 -2.95
C LEU A 166 8.00 -15.35 -2.00
N ARG A 167 9.23 -15.82 -2.27
CA ARG A 167 9.96 -16.76 -1.41
C ARG A 167 11.25 -16.13 -0.91
N LEU A 168 11.47 -16.18 0.39
CA LEU A 168 12.67 -15.67 1.05
C LEU A 168 13.30 -16.77 1.89
N GLY A 169 14.57 -17.07 1.64
CA GLY A 169 15.31 -18.11 2.37
C GLY A 169 16.72 -17.70 2.76
N ALA A 170 17.39 -18.53 3.54
CA ALA A 170 18.74 -18.31 4.09
C ALA A 170 18.83 -16.92 4.75
N ARG A 171 18.00 -16.68 5.77
CA ARG A 171 17.89 -15.39 6.45
C ARG A 171 18.97 -15.23 7.51
N ALA A 172 19.61 -14.06 7.50
CA ALA A 172 20.57 -13.64 8.53
C ALA A 172 20.01 -12.43 9.29
N ALA A 173 20.16 -12.44 10.60
CA ALA A 173 19.70 -11.31 11.45
C ALA A 173 20.33 -9.99 11.02
N GLY A 174 19.56 -8.90 11.11
CA GLY A 174 19.98 -7.54 10.71
C GLY A 174 19.40 -7.08 9.37
N GLY A 175 19.92 -5.98 8.84
CA GLY A 175 19.47 -5.38 7.58
C GLY A 175 18.44 -4.25 7.74
N GLY A 176 17.83 -4.12 8.91
CA GLY A 176 16.85 -3.06 9.20
C GLY A 176 15.52 -3.23 8.45
N ALA A 177 14.59 -2.35 8.71
CA ALA A 177 13.35 -2.24 7.94
C ALA A 177 13.64 -1.71 6.52
N LEU A 178 12.74 -2.02 5.59
CA LEU A 178 12.72 -1.31 4.32
C LEU A 178 12.51 0.18 4.60
N GLN A 179 13.43 1.04 4.13
CA GLN A 179 13.28 2.49 4.32
C GLN A 179 12.00 2.98 3.65
N SER A 180 11.09 3.52 4.44
CA SER A 180 9.92 4.22 3.94
C SER A 180 10.29 5.69 3.74
N GLY A 181 10.68 6.05 2.52
CA GLY A 181 10.70 7.45 2.10
C GLY A 181 9.28 7.99 1.92
N PRO A 182 9.13 9.23 1.45
CA PRO A 182 7.83 9.75 1.04
C PRO A 182 7.18 8.84 -0.01
N VAL A 183 5.86 8.62 0.10
CA VAL A 183 5.11 7.81 -0.86
C VAL A 183 4.12 8.68 -1.60
N LEU A 184 4.12 8.58 -2.91
CA LEU A 184 3.31 9.37 -3.83
C LEU A 184 2.20 8.52 -4.43
N HIS A 185 1.01 9.08 -4.55
CA HIS A 185 -0.16 8.41 -5.09
C HIS A 185 -0.89 9.34 -6.07
N ARG A 186 -1.52 8.79 -7.09
CA ARG A 186 -2.49 9.53 -7.90
C ARG A 186 -3.89 9.17 -7.42
N LYS A 187 -4.57 10.12 -6.81
CA LYS A 187 -5.98 9.99 -6.43
C LYS A 187 -6.84 10.30 -7.64
N TYR A 188 -7.57 9.28 -8.12
CA TYR A 188 -8.45 9.40 -9.27
C TYR A 188 -9.83 8.84 -8.92
N ILE A 189 -10.86 9.65 -9.04
CA ILE A 189 -12.27 9.25 -8.90
C ILE A 189 -12.98 9.63 -10.20
N PRO A 190 -13.53 8.66 -10.95
CA PRO A 190 -14.21 8.94 -12.20
C PRO A 190 -15.49 9.76 -11.98
N ALA A 191 -15.80 10.65 -12.93
CA ALA A 191 -17.01 11.44 -12.89
C ALA A 191 -18.24 10.59 -13.26
N THR A 192 -19.32 10.80 -12.51
CA THR A 192 -20.61 10.18 -12.83
C THR A 192 -21.20 10.83 -14.08
N GLN A 193 -21.66 10.04 -15.04
CA GLN A 193 -22.24 10.44 -16.35
C GLN A 193 -21.27 11.13 -17.33
N HIS A 194 -20.02 11.35 -16.97
CA HIS A 194 -19.01 11.95 -17.85
C HIS A 194 -17.83 10.98 -18.02
N TRP A 195 -18.07 9.89 -18.75
CA TRP A 195 -17.09 8.82 -18.96
C TRP A 195 -15.79 9.37 -19.59
N GLY A 196 -14.65 8.97 -19.00
CA GLY A 196 -13.32 9.46 -19.37
C GLY A 196 -12.90 10.75 -18.65
N GLN A 197 -13.77 11.36 -17.87
CA GLN A 197 -13.46 12.49 -16.98
C GLN A 197 -13.38 12.04 -15.52
N ALA A 198 -12.83 12.89 -14.67
CA ALA A 198 -12.71 12.65 -13.24
C ALA A 198 -13.36 13.78 -12.42
N ASP A 199 -14.06 13.41 -11.34
CA ASP A 199 -14.46 14.35 -10.28
C ASP A 199 -13.25 14.70 -9.40
N VAL A 200 -12.28 13.78 -9.29
CA VAL A 200 -11.03 13.95 -8.53
C VAL A 200 -9.87 13.40 -9.33
N ASP A 201 -8.86 14.21 -9.62
CA ASP A 201 -7.59 13.79 -10.21
C ASP A 201 -6.46 14.71 -9.72
N TYR A 202 -5.69 14.22 -8.75
CA TYR A 202 -4.51 14.93 -8.23
C TYR A 202 -3.54 13.95 -7.54
N VAL A 203 -2.32 14.41 -7.31
CA VAL A 203 -1.31 13.62 -6.58
C VAL A 203 -1.44 13.88 -5.09
N THR A 204 -1.29 12.82 -4.29
CA THR A 204 -1.15 12.92 -2.84
C THR A 204 0.21 12.41 -2.39
N LEU A 205 0.70 12.97 -1.30
CA LEU A 205 1.96 12.61 -0.67
C LEU A 205 1.69 12.10 0.74
N THR A 206 2.15 10.89 1.03
CA THR A 206 2.37 10.41 2.39
C THR A 206 3.78 10.81 2.81
N PRO A 207 3.97 11.79 3.72
CA PRO A 207 5.31 12.23 4.12
C PRO A 207 6.11 11.09 4.75
N GLY A 208 7.42 11.05 4.48
CA GLY A 208 8.36 10.22 5.21
C GLY A 208 8.54 10.75 6.65
N GLY A 209 8.61 9.87 7.63
CA GLY A 209 8.72 10.26 9.04
C GLY A 209 7.38 10.44 9.74
N GLY A 210 7.39 10.98 10.97
CA GLY A 210 6.20 11.14 11.81
C GLY A 210 5.62 9.83 12.36
N SER A 211 6.12 8.68 11.93
CA SER A 211 5.69 7.37 12.43
C SER A 211 6.31 7.08 13.79
N GLN A 212 5.49 6.57 14.71
CA GLN A 212 5.93 6.06 16.02
C GLN A 212 6.30 4.56 15.96
N ALA A 213 6.43 4.00 14.76
CA ALA A 213 6.80 2.61 14.57
C ALA A 213 8.20 2.33 15.11
N ARG A 214 8.30 1.32 15.97
CA ARG A 214 9.55 0.81 16.54
C ARG A 214 9.88 -0.55 15.90
N LEU A 215 11.09 -0.67 15.38
CA LEU A 215 11.61 -1.93 14.85
C LEU A 215 11.84 -2.91 16.02
N LEU A 216 11.30 -4.12 15.88
CA LEU A 216 11.47 -5.20 16.84
C LEU A 216 12.52 -6.20 16.37
N GLU A 217 12.44 -6.60 15.11
CA GLU A 217 13.27 -7.61 14.50
C GLU A 217 13.48 -7.30 13.01
N SER A 218 14.63 -7.68 12.46
CA SER A 218 14.86 -7.67 11.02
C SER A 218 15.84 -8.76 10.61
N ALA A 219 15.71 -9.23 9.37
CA ALA A 219 16.63 -10.17 8.76
C ALA A 219 16.75 -9.89 7.27
N THR A 220 17.97 -10.02 6.73
CA THR A 220 18.24 -10.06 5.29
C THR A 220 17.99 -11.46 4.77
N ALA A 221 17.49 -11.60 3.54
CA ALA A 221 17.36 -12.88 2.84
C ALA A 221 18.46 -12.99 1.77
N GLN A 222 19.22 -14.08 1.81
CA GLN A 222 20.26 -14.36 0.81
C GLN A 222 19.71 -15.09 -0.41
N ARG A 223 18.56 -15.78 -0.25
CA ARG A 223 17.80 -16.39 -1.35
C ARG A 223 16.47 -15.69 -1.48
N CYS A 224 16.19 -15.22 -2.68
CA CYS A 224 14.95 -14.54 -3.01
C CYS A 224 14.44 -15.05 -4.36
N ALA A 225 13.16 -15.39 -4.43
CA ALA A 225 12.49 -15.71 -5.68
C ALA A 225 11.12 -15.01 -5.69
N LEU A 226 10.81 -14.36 -6.79
CA LEU A 226 9.52 -13.74 -7.05
C LEU A 226 8.95 -14.32 -8.34
N ARG A 227 7.73 -14.80 -8.26
CA ARG A 227 6.95 -15.26 -9.42
C ARG A 227 5.70 -14.42 -9.54
N ILE A 228 5.50 -13.83 -10.72
CA ILE A 228 4.27 -13.14 -11.09
C ILE A 228 3.66 -13.95 -12.24
N ALA A 229 2.49 -14.52 -12.03
CA ALA A 229 1.77 -15.25 -13.06
C ALA A 229 0.98 -14.25 -13.91
N ARG A 230 1.21 -14.26 -15.23
CA ARG A 230 0.44 -13.43 -16.16
C ARG A 230 -0.99 -13.97 -16.25
N PRO A 231 -2.02 -13.22 -15.80
CA PRO A 231 -3.39 -13.66 -15.89
C PRO A 231 -3.97 -13.39 -17.27
N ARG A 232 -4.89 -14.24 -17.72
CA ARG A 232 -5.82 -13.92 -18.78
C ARG A 232 -6.98 -13.10 -18.21
N TRP A 233 -7.84 -12.56 -19.07
CA TRP A 233 -9.03 -11.85 -18.62
C TRP A 233 -9.94 -12.75 -17.75
N GLU A 234 -10.12 -14.01 -18.11
CA GLU A 234 -10.96 -14.98 -17.38
C GLU A 234 -10.43 -15.31 -15.98
N ASP A 235 -9.11 -15.20 -15.78
CA ASP A 235 -8.47 -15.47 -14.48
C ASP A 235 -8.67 -14.29 -13.50
N MET A 236 -8.59 -13.03 -14.00
CA MET A 236 -8.71 -11.80 -13.20
C MET A 236 -9.37 -10.67 -14.01
N PRO A 237 -10.69 -10.70 -14.28
CA PRO A 237 -11.36 -9.79 -15.22
C PRO A 237 -11.09 -8.30 -15.00
N THR A 238 -11.04 -7.85 -13.74
CA THR A 238 -10.85 -6.44 -13.37
C THR A 238 -9.41 -6.05 -13.09
N GLN A 239 -8.50 -7.02 -12.98
CA GLN A 239 -7.13 -6.79 -12.52
C GLN A 239 -6.07 -7.39 -13.47
N HIS A 240 -6.46 -8.12 -14.52
CA HIS A 240 -5.52 -8.78 -15.44
C HIS A 240 -4.54 -7.80 -16.08
N ALA A 241 -4.97 -6.58 -16.41
CA ALA A 241 -4.09 -5.57 -16.99
C ALA A 241 -3.03 -5.09 -15.97
N ILE A 242 -3.39 -4.94 -14.68
CA ILE A 242 -2.48 -4.54 -13.62
C ILE A 242 -1.41 -5.61 -13.39
N VAL A 243 -1.85 -6.84 -13.18
CA VAL A 243 -0.93 -7.96 -12.93
C VAL A 243 -0.14 -8.32 -14.19
N GLY A 244 -0.75 -8.19 -15.38
CA GLY A 244 -0.07 -8.38 -16.67
C GLY A 244 1.10 -7.41 -16.84
N ALA A 245 0.89 -6.12 -16.58
CA ALA A 245 1.96 -5.11 -16.65
C ALA A 245 3.12 -5.39 -15.68
N LEU A 246 2.81 -5.88 -14.47
CA LEU A 246 3.86 -6.29 -13.53
C LEU A 246 4.56 -7.59 -13.95
N ALA A 247 3.86 -8.53 -14.59
CA ALA A 247 4.44 -9.77 -15.10
C ALA A 247 5.33 -9.56 -16.33
N ASP A 248 5.16 -8.44 -17.05
CA ASP A 248 6.00 -8.05 -18.19
C ASP A 248 7.35 -7.45 -17.75
N LEU A 249 7.49 -7.04 -16.50
CA LEU A 249 8.75 -6.54 -15.98
C LEU A 249 9.78 -7.68 -15.86
N PRO A 250 10.93 -7.64 -16.57
CA PRO A 250 11.97 -8.62 -16.38
C PRO A 250 12.60 -8.48 -15.00
N LEU A 251 12.56 -9.52 -14.19
CA LEU A 251 13.19 -9.57 -12.88
C LEU A 251 14.67 -9.92 -13.04
N LEU A 252 15.54 -8.92 -13.27
CA LEU A 252 16.94 -9.09 -13.63
C LEU A 252 17.81 -9.50 -12.45
N GLU A 253 17.69 -8.79 -11.33
CA GLU A 253 18.47 -9.02 -10.12
C GLU A 253 17.69 -8.62 -8.87
N CYS A 254 17.70 -9.47 -7.85
CA CYS A 254 17.20 -9.11 -6.52
C CYS A 254 18.26 -8.28 -5.79
N VAL A 255 18.09 -6.96 -5.76
CA VAL A 255 19.07 -6.04 -5.16
C VAL A 255 18.95 -5.95 -3.63
N ARG A 256 17.79 -6.29 -3.09
CA ARG A 256 17.55 -6.34 -1.64
C ARG A 256 16.32 -7.19 -1.33
N ALA A 257 16.43 -8.05 -0.33
CA ALA A 257 15.31 -8.81 0.20
C ALA A 257 15.46 -9.06 1.70
N GLY A 258 14.35 -9.20 2.40
CA GLY A 258 14.39 -9.46 3.83
C GLY A 258 13.03 -9.44 4.49
N THR A 259 13.08 -9.53 5.81
CA THR A 259 11.91 -9.45 6.69
C THR A 259 12.16 -8.46 7.80
N TYR A 260 11.10 -7.88 8.34
CA TYR A 260 11.17 -7.08 9.57
C TYR A 260 9.85 -7.09 10.32
N GLN A 261 9.90 -6.79 11.60
CA GLN A 261 8.74 -6.65 12.46
C GLN A 261 8.76 -5.29 13.15
N THR A 262 7.59 -4.66 13.25
CA THR A 262 7.42 -3.39 13.95
C THR A 262 6.20 -3.39 14.85
N VAL A 263 6.19 -2.49 15.82
CA VAL A 263 5.01 -2.11 16.60
C VAL A 263 4.86 -0.60 16.54
N GLY A 264 3.62 -0.15 16.41
CA GLY A 264 3.30 1.27 16.22
C GLY A 264 3.27 1.69 14.76
N GLY A 265 2.86 2.92 14.52
CA GLY A 265 2.69 3.48 13.19
C GLY A 265 2.37 4.96 13.23
N LYS A 266 1.59 5.42 12.26
CA LYS A 266 0.90 6.71 12.23
C LYS A 266 -0.46 6.53 11.55
N ASP A 267 -1.39 7.42 11.83
CA ASP A 267 -2.74 7.38 11.27
C ASP A 267 -2.85 7.98 9.85
N LEU A 268 -1.74 8.54 9.35
CA LEU A 268 -1.65 9.22 8.05
C LEU A 268 -2.52 10.49 7.93
N SER A 269 -2.85 11.13 9.05
CA SER A 269 -3.51 12.44 9.06
C SER A 269 -2.64 13.56 8.48
N ASP A 270 -1.34 13.31 8.36
CA ASP A 270 -0.33 14.16 7.72
C ASP A 270 -0.28 14.04 6.18
N GLN A 271 -1.23 13.34 5.57
CA GLN A 271 -1.34 13.23 4.11
C GLN A 271 -1.49 14.62 3.46
N VAL A 272 -0.73 14.88 2.41
CA VAL A 272 -0.70 16.17 1.71
C VAL A 272 -1.23 16.00 0.30
N ARG A 273 -2.04 16.95 -0.17
CA ARG A 273 -2.39 17.10 -1.58
C ARG A 273 -1.30 17.92 -2.29
N LEU A 274 -0.84 17.42 -3.43
CA LEU A 274 0.11 18.10 -4.33
C LEU A 274 -0.61 18.46 -5.62
N GLY A 275 -0.71 19.74 -5.94
CA GLY A 275 -1.29 20.24 -7.19
C GLY A 275 -2.80 20.36 -7.17
#